data_146ed9d64ec95e83c7dfbac5fed01e62
#
_entry.id   146ed9d64ec95e83c7dfbac5fed01e62
#
_cell.length_a   1.000
_cell.length_b   1.000
_cell.length_c   1.000
_cell.angle_alpha   90.00
_cell.angle_beta   90.00
_cell.angle_gamma   90.00
#
_symmetry.space_group_name_H-M   'P 1'
#
loop_
_entity.id
_entity.type
_entity.pdbx_description
1 polymer ?
#
loop_
_entity_poly.entity_id
_entity_poly.type
_entity_poly.pdbx_seq_one_letter_code
_entity_poly.pdbx_strand_id
1 'polypeptide(L)'
;SAPQMVASDINQTNEMSGQKSLFTILEFTTTNTKVSPVLDTQRMSNFVISNRLNNPTTGNTPSFVADTAATGTSTAAVYCTKAITLENSSTSLDIRLAANVRSSSSIKVFFRALGAEQDEKLDELAWTAFNSDGSEDTTVTPAENDTTFKDYKYSVEGLKSFTSFQIKITMTGSISSYPPRVKDMRAIALAV
;
A
#
# COMPACT_ATOMS: atom_id res chain seq x y z
N SER A 1 -17.77 -21.56 -12.76
CA SER A 1 -17.58 -20.11 -12.72
C SER A 1 -16.84 -19.75 -11.44
N ALA A 2 -15.90 -18.82 -11.52
CA ALA A 2 -15.23 -18.31 -10.34
C ALA A 2 -16.24 -17.56 -9.45
N PRO A 3 -16.13 -17.66 -8.10
CA PRO A 3 -16.96 -16.89 -7.21
C PRO A 3 -16.70 -15.40 -7.42
N GLN A 4 -17.76 -14.62 -7.52
CA GLN A 4 -17.65 -13.17 -7.53
C GLN A 4 -17.69 -12.64 -6.12
N MET A 5 -16.73 -11.78 -5.80
CA MET A 5 -16.72 -11.03 -4.54
C MET A 5 -17.47 -9.72 -4.76
N VAL A 6 -18.47 -9.48 -3.95
CA VAL A 6 -19.11 -8.17 -3.81
C VAL A 6 -18.52 -7.52 -2.58
N ALA A 7 -17.99 -6.31 -2.73
CA ALA A 7 -17.30 -5.60 -1.65
C ALA A 7 -17.81 -4.16 -1.55
N SER A 8 -17.74 -3.60 -0.34
CA SER A 8 -18.10 -2.18 -0.10
C SER A 8 -17.12 -1.23 -0.75
N ASP A 9 -17.63 -0.19 -1.39
CA ASP A 9 -16.84 0.89 -2.01
C ASP A 9 -16.26 1.86 -0.97
N ILE A 10 -16.74 1.83 0.25
CA ILE A 10 -16.38 2.82 1.26
C ILE A 10 -15.31 2.24 2.20
N ASN A 11 -14.17 2.93 2.27
CA ASN A 11 -13.14 2.63 3.25
C ASN A 11 -13.46 3.36 4.57
N GLN A 12 -14.40 2.82 5.32
CA GLN A 12 -14.76 3.32 6.64
C GLN A 12 -14.35 2.29 7.68
N THR A 13 -13.25 2.56 8.35
CA THR A 13 -12.63 1.63 9.32
C THR A 13 -13.51 1.37 10.55
N ASN A 14 -14.52 2.20 10.79
CA ASN A 14 -15.36 2.14 11.98
C ASN A 14 -16.75 1.55 11.74
N GLU A 15 -17.24 1.45 10.49
CA GLU A 15 -18.62 1.04 10.22
C GLU A 15 -18.90 -0.42 10.56
N MET A 16 -17.91 -1.30 10.43
CA MET A 16 -18.04 -2.73 10.77
C MET A 16 -17.51 -3.08 12.15
N SER A 17 -16.98 -2.11 12.89
CA SER A 17 -16.40 -2.33 14.21
C SER A 17 -17.49 -2.64 15.23
N GLY A 18 -17.45 -3.83 15.80
CA GLY A 18 -18.39 -4.28 16.83
C GLY A 18 -19.70 -4.83 16.28
N GLN A 19 -19.93 -4.91 14.99
CA GLN A 19 -21.08 -5.56 14.40
C GLN A 19 -20.95 -7.10 14.48
N LYS A 20 -21.96 -7.74 15.04
CA LYS A 20 -22.02 -9.21 15.19
C LYS A 20 -22.81 -9.92 14.10
N SER A 21 -23.55 -9.16 13.29
CA SER A 21 -24.38 -9.70 12.20
C SER A 21 -24.47 -8.70 11.06
N LEU A 22 -24.67 -9.21 9.86
CA LEU A 22 -24.93 -8.42 8.66
C LEU A 22 -26.08 -9.04 7.87
N PHE A 23 -26.79 -8.23 7.13
CA PHE A 23 -27.79 -8.65 6.16
C PHE A 23 -27.26 -8.42 4.76
N THR A 24 -27.39 -9.42 3.91
CA THR A 24 -27.11 -9.27 2.47
C THR A 24 -28.45 -9.21 1.74
N ILE A 25 -28.70 -8.14 1.02
CA ILE A 25 -29.87 -7.97 0.15
C ILE A 25 -29.39 -8.20 -1.27
N LEU A 26 -30.06 -9.14 -1.96
CA LEU A 26 -29.79 -9.40 -3.37
C LEU A 26 -31.00 -8.97 -4.18
N GLU A 27 -30.81 -8.01 -5.07
CA GLU A 27 -31.82 -7.55 -5.99
C GLU A 27 -31.61 -8.21 -7.37
N PHE A 28 -32.65 -8.85 -7.87
CA PHE A 28 -32.61 -9.53 -9.17
C PHE A 28 -33.40 -8.73 -10.18
N THR A 29 -32.74 -8.34 -11.26
CA THR A 29 -33.40 -7.65 -12.38
C THR A 29 -33.16 -8.41 -13.68
N THR A 30 -34.13 -8.38 -14.57
CA THR A 30 -34.00 -8.94 -15.92
C THR A 30 -34.73 -8.06 -16.93
N THR A 31 -34.15 -7.90 -18.09
CA THR A 31 -34.78 -7.26 -19.25
C THR A 31 -35.51 -8.27 -20.14
N ASN A 32 -35.34 -9.56 -19.88
CA ASN A 32 -35.96 -10.63 -20.64
C ASN A 32 -37.03 -11.34 -19.81
N THR A 33 -38.28 -11.18 -20.17
CA THR A 33 -39.43 -11.75 -19.46
C THR A 33 -39.50 -13.29 -19.44
N LYS A 34 -38.65 -13.94 -20.25
CA LYS A 34 -38.57 -15.42 -20.31
C LYS A 34 -37.39 -16.00 -19.55
N VAL A 35 -36.53 -15.15 -18.98
CA VAL A 35 -35.34 -15.58 -18.26
C VAL A 35 -35.32 -14.94 -16.88
N SER A 36 -35.23 -15.78 -15.85
CA SER A 36 -35.08 -15.35 -14.45
C SER A 36 -33.63 -15.59 -13.99
N PRO A 37 -33.04 -14.65 -13.26
CA PRO A 37 -31.80 -14.92 -12.56
C PRO A 37 -31.96 -16.08 -11.55
N VAL A 38 -30.94 -16.90 -11.43
CA VAL A 38 -30.91 -18.03 -10.50
C VAL A 38 -29.73 -17.87 -9.56
N LEU A 39 -30.00 -18.00 -8.26
CA LEU A 39 -29.00 -17.98 -7.22
C LEU A 39 -28.87 -19.37 -6.58
N ASP A 40 -27.68 -19.93 -6.59
CA ASP A 40 -27.37 -21.16 -5.86
C ASP A 40 -26.97 -20.85 -4.42
N THR A 41 -27.89 -20.93 -3.49
CA THR A 41 -27.65 -20.62 -2.07
C THR A 41 -26.75 -21.65 -1.38
N GLN A 42 -26.56 -22.85 -1.94
CA GLN A 42 -25.65 -23.86 -1.38
C GLN A 42 -24.16 -23.51 -1.58
N ARG A 43 -23.87 -22.60 -2.51
CA ARG A 43 -22.52 -22.13 -2.80
C ARG A 43 -22.27 -20.69 -2.36
N MET A 44 -23.18 -20.13 -1.60
CA MET A 44 -22.99 -18.81 -1.01
C MET A 44 -22.18 -18.91 0.28
N SER A 45 -21.19 -18.03 0.40
CA SER A 45 -20.50 -17.76 1.66
C SER A 45 -20.21 -16.27 1.77
N ASN A 46 -20.37 -15.74 2.96
CA ASN A 46 -20.01 -14.35 3.27
C ASN A 46 -18.73 -14.33 4.09
N PHE A 47 -17.75 -13.59 3.59
CA PHE A 47 -16.52 -13.29 4.32
C PHE A 47 -16.50 -11.78 4.60
N VAL A 48 -16.31 -11.42 5.84
CA VAL A 48 -16.09 -10.03 6.23
C VAL A 48 -14.60 -9.85 6.43
N ILE A 49 -13.99 -9.04 5.56
CA ILE A 49 -12.57 -8.68 5.64
C ILE A 49 -12.51 -7.17 5.88
N SER A 50 -11.88 -6.78 6.98
CA SER A 50 -11.59 -5.38 7.27
C SER A 50 -10.17 -5.05 6.83
N ASN A 51 -10.01 -4.28 5.76
CA ASN A 51 -8.73 -3.70 5.37
C ASN A 51 -8.55 -2.38 6.13
N ARG A 52 -7.47 -2.29 6.90
CA ARG A 52 -7.10 -1.06 7.59
C ARG A 52 -6.21 -0.23 6.67
N LEU A 53 -6.84 0.66 5.92
CA LEU A 53 -6.16 1.64 5.08
C LEU A 53 -6.51 3.03 5.54
N ASN A 54 -5.53 3.92 5.62
CA ASN A 54 -5.81 5.34 5.77
C ASN A 54 -6.39 5.86 4.45
N ASN A 55 -7.35 6.77 4.56
CA ASN A 55 -7.83 7.47 3.39
C ASN A 55 -6.87 8.63 3.06
N PRO A 56 -6.39 8.77 1.81
CA PRO A 56 -5.50 9.87 1.42
C PRO A 56 -6.20 11.22 1.36
N THR A 57 -7.54 11.26 1.36
CA THR A 57 -8.31 12.49 1.32
C THR A 57 -8.65 13.00 2.71
N THR A 58 -8.62 14.32 2.88
CA THR A 58 -9.06 14.98 4.11
C THR A 58 -10.55 14.77 4.34
N GLY A 59 -10.95 14.49 5.58
CA GLY A 59 -12.35 14.34 5.97
C GLY A 59 -12.78 12.93 6.35
N ASN A 60 -12.03 11.90 5.95
CA ASN A 60 -12.25 10.53 6.37
C ASN A 60 -11.20 10.10 7.40
N THR A 61 -11.62 9.46 8.46
CA THR A 61 -10.71 8.91 9.48
C THR A 61 -10.55 7.41 9.35
N PRO A 62 -9.33 6.89 9.50
CA PRO A 62 -8.09 7.63 9.74
C PRO A 62 -7.57 8.27 8.45
N SER A 63 -7.23 9.55 8.50
CA SER A 63 -6.59 10.27 7.39
C SER A 63 -5.10 9.96 7.33
N PHE A 64 -4.53 10.09 6.13
CA PHE A 64 -3.09 9.99 5.96
C PHE A 64 -2.38 11.16 6.64
N VAL A 65 -1.32 10.85 7.38
CA VAL A 65 -0.37 11.81 7.95
C VAL A 65 1.02 11.45 7.45
N ALA A 66 1.88 12.45 7.27
CA ALA A 66 3.27 12.21 6.89
C ALA A 66 3.94 11.25 7.88
N ASP A 67 4.52 10.19 7.35
CA ASP A 67 5.01 9.05 8.15
C ASP A 67 6.54 9.03 8.23
N THR A 68 7.10 10.16 8.73
CA THR A 68 8.55 10.38 8.79
C THR A 68 9.18 10.16 10.17
N ALA A 69 8.37 9.96 11.22
CA ALA A 69 8.89 9.74 12.57
C ALA A 69 9.76 8.48 12.63
N ALA A 70 10.84 8.52 13.41
CA ALA A 70 11.76 7.40 13.60
C ALA A 70 11.05 6.18 14.18
N THR A 71 10.24 6.40 15.21
CA THR A 71 9.47 5.37 15.91
C THR A 71 7.98 5.55 15.70
N GLY A 72 7.29 4.45 15.53
CA GLY A 72 5.86 4.45 15.26
C GLY A 72 5.53 4.78 13.80
N THR A 73 4.27 4.68 13.49
CA THR A 73 3.70 4.99 12.18
C THR A 73 2.28 5.47 12.37
N SER A 74 1.88 6.51 11.68
CA SER A 74 0.51 6.99 11.64
C SER A 74 -0.32 6.25 10.59
N THR A 75 0.34 5.56 9.67
CA THR A 75 -0.29 4.80 8.59
C THR A 75 -0.62 3.39 9.06
N ALA A 76 -1.87 2.94 8.86
CA ALA A 76 -2.34 1.64 9.30
C ALA A 76 -1.77 0.48 8.47
N ALA A 77 -1.53 0.70 7.17
CA ALA A 77 -0.97 -0.29 6.26
C ALA A 77 0.47 0.08 5.89
N VAL A 78 1.42 -0.58 6.53
CA VAL A 78 2.86 -0.31 6.38
C VAL A 78 3.61 -1.62 6.19
N TYR A 79 4.56 -1.60 5.27
CA TYR A 79 5.58 -2.62 5.13
C TYR A 79 6.96 -2.00 5.38
N CYS A 80 7.74 -2.59 6.25
CA CYS A 80 9.15 -2.23 6.47
C CYS A 80 10.05 -3.43 6.17
N THR A 81 11.13 -3.19 5.45
CA THR A 81 12.18 -4.22 5.29
C THR A 81 12.89 -4.45 6.61
N LYS A 82 13.59 -5.56 6.73
CA LYS A 82 14.67 -5.66 7.72
C LYS A 82 15.77 -4.66 7.38
N ALA A 83 16.60 -4.33 8.35
CA ALA A 83 17.85 -3.60 8.09
C ALA A 83 18.71 -4.41 7.09
N ILE A 84 19.15 -3.74 6.06
CA ILE A 84 20.02 -4.30 5.02
C ILE A 84 21.40 -3.71 5.26
N THR A 85 22.38 -4.56 5.49
CA THR A 85 23.79 -4.16 5.67
C THR A 85 24.56 -4.47 4.40
N LEU A 86 25.33 -3.52 3.94
CA LEU A 86 26.14 -3.59 2.73
C LEU A 86 27.58 -3.91 3.11
N GLU A 87 28.26 -4.68 2.26
CA GLU A 87 29.70 -4.92 2.39
C GLU A 87 30.54 -3.68 2.05
N ASN A 88 30.09 -2.92 1.05
CA ASN A 88 30.71 -1.66 0.65
C ASN A 88 29.73 -0.51 0.82
N SER A 89 30.24 0.67 1.14
CA SER A 89 29.40 1.86 1.28
C SER A 89 28.81 2.29 -0.05
N SER A 90 27.62 2.88 0.02
CA SER A 90 26.88 3.40 -1.13
C SER A 90 26.41 4.83 -0.89
N THR A 91 26.09 5.54 -1.97
CA THR A 91 25.63 6.93 -1.95
C THR A 91 24.30 7.15 -2.65
N SER A 92 23.70 6.09 -3.18
CA SER A 92 22.46 6.15 -3.94
C SER A 92 21.59 4.92 -3.68
N LEU A 93 20.27 5.09 -3.79
CA LEU A 93 19.26 4.02 -3.71
C LEU A 93 18.35 4.07 -4.93
N ASP A 94 18.10 2.92 -5.57
CA ASP A 94 17.10 2.69 -6.61
C ASP A 94 16.16 1.58 -6.12
N ILE A 95 14.86 1.90 -5.96
CA ILE A 95 13.83 0.97 -5.54
C ILE A 95 12.87 0.74 -6.70
N ARG A 96 12.61 -0.51 -6.98
CA ARG A 96 11.67 -0.94 -8.02
C ARG A 96 10.57 -1.76 -7.39
N LEU A 97 9.32 -1.39 -7.66
CA LEU A 97 8.14 -2.10 -7.21
C LEU A 97 7.30 -2.52 -8.41
N ALA A 98 6.86 -3.78 -8.41
CA ALA A 98 5.74 -4.18 -9.25
C ALA A 98 4.47 -4.13 -8.41
N ALA A 99 3.61 -3.14 -8.65
CA ALA A 99 2.45 -2.89 -7.82
C ALA A 99 1.16 -2.68 -8.64
N ASN A 100 0.04 -3.03 -8.02
CA ASN A 100 -1.30 -2.69 -8.49
C ASN A 100 -1.85 -1.57 -7.62
N VAL A 101 -1.88 -0.37 -8.17
CA VAL A 101 -2.39 0.84 -7.50
C VAL A 101 -3.52 1.40 -8.34
N ARG A 102 -4.72 1.43 -7.76
CA ARG A 102 -5.93 1.97 -8.40
C ARG A 102 -6.00 3.48 -8.19
N SER A 103 -6.85 4.16 -8.95
CA SER A 103 -7.09 5.61 -8.80
C SER A 103 -7.58 6.01 -7.40
N SER A 104 -8.18 5.06 -6.67
CA SER A 104 -8.65 5.24 -5.29
C SER A 104 -7.59 4.95 -4.23
N SER A 105 -6.37 4.57 -4.61
CA SER A 105 -5.32 4.15 -3.69
C SER A 105 -3.98 4.78 -4.04
N SER A 106 -3.05 4.75 -3.09
CA SER A 106 -1.71 5.32 -3.24
C SER A 106 -0.69 4.49 -2.46
N ILE A 107 0.52 4.48 -2.97
CA ILE A 107 1.71 3.92 -2.31
C ILE A 107 2.71 5.06 -2.15
N LYS A 108 3.33 5.16 -0.97
CA LYS A 108 4.44 6.07 -0.72
C LYS A 108 5.62 5.30 -0.17
N VAL A 109 6.83 5.67 -0.62
CA VAL A 109 8.07 4.97 -0.26
C VAL A 109 9.00 5.90 0.48
N PHE A 110 9.58 5.38 1.56
CA PHE A 110 10.51 6.08 2.43
C PHE A 110 11.75 5.22 2.63
N PHE A 111 12.84 5.86 2.95
CA PHE A 111 14.08 5.20 3.33
C PHE A 111 14.68 5.82 4.58
N ARG A 112 15.56 5.09 5.22
CA ARG A 112 16.54 5.60 6.17
C ARG A 112 17.85 4.89 5.94
N ALA A 113 18.96 5.61 6.08
CA ALA A 113 20.29 5.12 5.78
C ALA A 113 21.27 5.55 6.87
N LEU A 114 22.18 4.66 7.24
CA LEU A 114 23.16 4.85 8.32
C LEU A 114 24.56 4.65 7.77
N GLY A 115 25.43 5.64 7.98
CA GLY A 115 26.86 5.55 7.68
C GLY A 115 27.61 4.72 8.72
N ALA A 116 28.75 4.17 8.30
CA ALA A 116 29.57 3.31 9.18
C ALA A 116 30.14 4.04 10.42
N GLU A 117 30.25 5.37 10.34
CA GLU A 117 30.87 6.22 11.39
C GLU A 117 29.82 6.96 12.25
N GLN A 118 28.54 6.59 12.14
CA GLN A 118 27.49 7.18 12.95
C GLN A 118 27.24 6.35 14.19
N ASP A 119 27.20 7.00 15.35
CA ASP A 119 26.93 6.37 16.65
C ASP A 119 25.43 6.04 16.86
N GLU A 120 24.57 6.61 16.01
CA GLU A 120 23.13 6.42 16.06
C GLU A 120 22.77 5.00 15.58
N LYS A 121 21.63 4.50 16.04
CA LYS A 121 21.08 3.26 15.49
C LYS A 121 20.15 3.55 14.32
N LEU A 122 20.12 2.63 13.36
CA LEU A 122 19.25 2.78 12.18
C LEU A 122 17.78 2.97 12.55
N ASP A 123 17.29 2.33 13.61
CA ASP A 123 15.92 2.40 14.09
C ASP A 123 15.58 3.71 14.82
N GLU A 124 16.58 4.51 15.19
CA GLU A 124 16.43 5.82 15.80
C GLU A 124 16.39 6.94 14.76
N LEU A 125 16.77 6.66 13.51
CA LEU A 125 16.75 7.63 12.42
C LEU A 125 15.34 7.89 11.90
N ALA A 126 15.04 9.16 11.64
CA ALA A 126 13.82 9.55 10.94
C ALA A 126 13.77 8.97 9.52
N TRP A 127 12.57 8.72 9.04
CA TRP A 127 12.36 8.29 7.67
C TRP A 127 12.39 9.49 6.71
N THR A 128 13.06 9.33 5.60
CA THR A 128 13.12 10.31 4.51
C THR A 128 12.26 9.80 3.36
N ALA A 129 11.38 10.65 2.84
CA ALA A 129 10.56 10.32 1.69
C ALA A 129 11.39 10.37 0.39
N PHE A 130 11.18 9.43 -0.52
CA PHE A 130 11.64 9.60 -1.90
C PHE A 130 10.88 10.76 -2.54
N ASN A 131 11.52 11.49 -3.46
CA ASN A 131 10.93 12.62 -4.20
C ASN A 131 10.17 13.63 -3.31
N SER A 132 10.67 13.92 -2.11
CA SER A 132 10.12 14.82 -1.11
C SER A 132 8.78 14.41 -0.47
N ASP A 133 7.95 13.61 -1.12
CA ASP A 133 6.63 13.20 -0.64
C ASP A 133 6.39 11.69 -0.66
N GLY A 134 7.38 10.89 -1.08
CA GLY A 134 7.32 9.44 -1.19
C GLY A 134 6.70 8.93 -2.49
N SER A 135 6.45 9.80 -3.45
CA SER A 135 5.95 9.40 -4.78
C SER A 135 7.05 8.81 -5.67
N GLU A 136 6.64 8.17 -6.73
CA GLU A 136 7.51 7.60 -7.77
C GLU A 136 8.20 8.68 -8.61
N ASP A 137 9.34 8.32 -9.23
CA ASP A 137 10.15 9.22 -10.10
C ASP A 137 9.36 9.74 -11.32
N THR A 138 8.50 8.90 -11.84
CA THR A 138 7.64 9.23 -12.98
C THR A 138 6.24 8.73 -12.70
N THR A 139 5.25 9.61 -12.84
CA THR A 139 3.85 9.28 -12.63
C THR A 139 3.43 8.05 -13.43
N VAL A 140 2.91 7.04 -12.74
CA VAL A 140 2.39 5.82 -13.32
C VAL A 140 0.86 5.92 -13.39
N THR A 141 0.29 5.65 -14.57
CA THR A 141 -1.17 5.61 -14.69
C THR A 141 -1.76 4.52 -13.79
N PRO A 142 -2.87 4.79 -13.08
CA PRO A 142 -3.49 3.79 -12.21
C PRO A 142 -3.80 2.48 -12.93
N ALA A 143 -3.81 1.37 -12.19
CA ALA A 143 -4.22 0.08 -12.71
C ALA A 143 -5.73 0.05 -12.99
N GLU A 144 -6.13 -0.49 -14.13
CA GLU A 144 -7.54 -0.54 -14.57
C GLU A 144 -8.32 -1.70 -13.93
N ASN A 145 -7.60 -2.76 -13.57
CA ASN A 145 -8.18 -3.99 -13.00
C ASN A 145 -7.28 -4.59 -11.92
N ASP A 146 -7.73 -5.64 -11.28
CA ASP A 146 -7.05 -6.27 -10.14
C ASP A 146 -5.87 -7.16 -10.51
N THR A 147 -5.67 -7.45 -11.78
CA THR A 147 -4.61 -8.35 -12.26
C THR A 147 -3.44 -7.60 -12.87
N THR A 148 -3.60 -6.31 -13.17
CA THR A 148 -2.57 -5.50 -13.81
C THR A 148 -1.61 -4.93 -12.76
N PHE A 149 -0.37 -5.37 -12.78
CA PHE A 149 0.73 -4.79 -12.01
C PHE A 149 1.58 -3.93 -12.91
N LYS A 150 1.95 -2.76 -12.44
CA LYS A 150 2.80 -1.80 -13.15
C LYS A 150 4.08 -1.58 -12.38
N ASP A 151 5.14 -1.18 -13.11
CA ASP A 151 6.44 -0.91 -12.52
C ASP A 151 6.51 0.54 -12.02
N TYR A 152 6.89 0.68 -10.75
CA TYR A 152 7.14 1.95 -10.06
C TYR A 152 8.62 2.04 -9.74
N LYS A 153 9.21 3.21 -9.97
CA LYS A 153 10.60 3.50 -9.67
C LYS A 153 10.70 4.65 -8.68
N TYR A 154 11.60 4.49 -7.71
CA TYR A 154 11.95 5.51 -6.73
C TYR A 154 13.47 5.56 -6.64
N SER A 155 14.06 6.71 -6.89
CA SER A 155 15.51 6.85 -6.85
C SER A 155 15.94 8.08 -6.03
N VAL A 156 17.07 7.97 -5.38
CA VAL A 156 17.75 9.07 -4.71
C VAL A 156 19.25 8.92 -4.87
N GLU A 157 19.90 10.02 -5.20
CA GLU A 157 21.35 10.11 -5.42
C GLU A 157 21.98 11.15 -4.48
N GLY A 158 23.29 11.12 -4.35
CA GLY A 158 24.03 12.10 -3.56
C GLY A 158 23.80 12.02 -2.06
N LEU A 159 23.40 10.86 -1.54
CA LEU A 159 23.31 10.62 -0.11
C LEU A 159 24.72 10.64 0.54
N LYS A 160 24.78 10.94 1.82
CA LYS A 160 25.98 10.65 2.60
C LYS A 160 26.27 9.16 2.50
N SER A 161 27.56 8.81 2.42
CA SER A 161 27.99 7.41 2.38
C SER A 161 27.36 6.59 3.52
N PHE A 162 26.68 5.51 3.17
CA PHE A 162 25.98 4.63 4.11
C PHE A 162 26.34 3.16 3.88
N THR A 163 26.29 2.39 4.94
CA THR A 163 26.53 0.93 4.94
C THR A 163 25.32 0.13 5.37
N SER A 164 24.30 0.79 5.91
CA SER A 164 23.04 0.13 6.27
C SER A 164 21.86 0.98 5.88
N PHE A 165 20.79 0.34 5.44
CA PHE A 165 19.54 1.04 5.11
C PHE A 165 18.29 0.20 5.36
N GLN A 166 17.16 0.86 5.38
CA GLN A 166 15.83 0.25 5.42
C GLN A 166 14.88 0.98 4.47
N ILE A 167 13.93 0.25 3.95
CA ILE A 167 12.84 0.79 3.12
C ILE A 167 11.52 0.61 3.84
N LYS A 168 10.68 1.64 3.81
CA LYS A 168 9.31 1.61 4.30
C LYS A 168 8.36 1.96 3.16
N ILE A 169 7.31 1.17 3.02
CA ILE A 169 6.21 1.39 2.08
C ILE A 169 4.94 1.63 2.88
N THR A 170 4.29 2.76 2.67
CA THR A 170 2.97 3.04 3.23
C THR A 170 1.92 2.94 2.14
N MET A 171 0.77 2.42 2.49
CA MET A 171 -0.33 2.18 1.57
C MET A 171 -1.59 2.87 2.09
N THR A 172 -2.23 3.63 1.22
CA THR A 172 -3.48 4.34 1.53
C THR A 172 -4.53 4.08 0.47
N GLY A 173 -5.79 4.26 0.81
CA GLY A 173 -6.89 4.10 -0.15
C GLY A 173 -8.22 4.56 0.40
N SER A 174 -9.07 5.11 -0.46
CA SER A 174 -10.43 5.53 -0.12
C SER A 174 -11.45 4.39 -0.25
N ILE A 175 -11.09 3.31 -0.94
CA ILE A 175 -11.96 2.15 -1.18
C ILE A 175 -11.29 0.90 -0.58
N SER A 176 -11.89 0.33 0.45
CA SER A 176 -11.34 -0.84 1.15
C SER A 176 -11.32 -2.11 0.32
N SER A 177 -12.22 -2.22 -0.67
CA SER A 177 -12.27 -3.36 -1.59
C SER A 177 -11.15 -3.37 -2.64
N TYR A 178 -10.48 -2.24 -2.84
CA TYR A 178 -9.38 -2.09 -3.80
C TYR A 178 -8.10 -1.59 -3.13
N PRO A 179 -7.55 -2.35 -2.17
CA PRO A 179 -6.29 -1.98 -1.53
C PRO A 179 -5.15 -2.03 -2.55
N PRO A 180 -4.15 -1.16 -2.43
CA PRO A 180 -2.95 -1.30 -3.22
C PRO A 180 -2.26 -2.63 -2.90
N ARG A 181 -1.64 -3.23 -3.91
CA ARG A 181 -0.96 -4.53 -3.77
C ARG A 181 0.43 -4.43 -4.36
N VAL A 182 1.42 -4.92 -3.63
CA VAL A 182 2.80 -5.03 -4.10
C VAL A 182 3.10 -6.50 -4.34
N LYS A 183 3.60 -6.82 -5.52
CA LYS A 183 3.93 -8.19 -5.94
C LYS A 183 5.43 -8.46 -5.83
N ASP A 184 6.26 -7.48 -6.16
CA ASP A 184 7.70 -7.60 -6.19
C ASP A 184 8.35 -6.29 -5.72
N MET A 185 9.48 -6.40 -5.05
CA MET A 185 10.30 -5.26 -4.64
C MET A 185 11.77 -5.59 -4.82
N ARG A 186 12.50 -4.67 -5.43
CA ARG A 186 13.96 -4.71 -5.55
C ARG A 186 14.53 -3.42 -5.01
N ALA A 187 15.51 -3.54 -4.15
CA ALA A 187 16.27 -2.42 -3.61
C ALA A 187 17.73 -2.56 -4.06
N ILE A 188 18.26 -1.54 -4.71
CA ILE A 188 19.62 -1.50 -5.25
C ILE A 188 20.31 -0.32 -4.61
N ALA A 189 21.43 -0.58 -3.93
CA ALA A 189 22.31 0.45 -3.40
C ALA A 189 23.51 0.59 -4.33
N LEU A 190 23.84 1.81 -4.72
CA LEU A 190 24.90 2.11 -5.68
C LEU A 190 25.92 3.06 -5.05
N ALA A 191 27.20 2.78 -5.31
CA ALA A 191 28.29 3.73 -5.09
C ALA A 191 28.48 4.50 -6.41
N VAL A 192 28.14 5.78 -6.40
CA VAL A 192 28.28 6.68 -7.56
C VAL A 192 29.30 7.74 -7.22
#